data_e60076b7b5e0e439f23ce4a781f8404c
#
_entry.id   e60076b7b5e0e439f23ce4a781f8404c
#
_cell.length_a   1.000
_cell.length_b   1.000
_cell.length_c   1.000
_cell.angle_alpha   90.00
_cell.angle_beta   90.00
_cell.angle_gamma   90.00
#
_symmetry.space_group_name_H-M   'P 1'
#
loop_
_entity.id
_entity.type
_entity.pdbx_description
1 polymer ?
#
loop_
_entity_poly.entity_id
_entity_poly.type
_entity_poly.pdbx_seq_one_letter_code
_entity_poly.pdbx_strand_id
1 'polypeptide(L)'
;MKWEENVRKVVPYVAGEQPNRPNMIKLNTNECPYPPAPGVRKAAENMESAALRLYPNSNAQPLVDELAAYYGVKPEQVFVGVGSDDVLSMAFLTFFNSGKPILFPDVTYSFYDVWADLYRIPYHTCALDENWHMNPEDYKQPNGCVIF
;
A
#
# COMPACT_ATOMS: atom_id res chain seq x y z
N MET A 1 13.04 20.48 -25.18
CA MET A 1 12.62 20.18 -23.79
C MET A 1 13.72 19.31 -23.18
N LYS A 2 14.27 19.73 -22.07
CA LYS A 2 15.31 18.95 -21.41
C LYS A 2 14.66 17.82 -20.63
N TRP A 3 15.25 16.66 -20.55
CA TRP A 3 14.67 15.50 -19.86
C TRP A 3 14.42 15.77 -18.37
N GLU A 4 15.22 16.64 -17.74
CA GLU A 4 15.07 17.04 -16.34
C GLU A 4 13.74 17.75 -16.06
N GLU A 5 13.13 18.37 -17.07
CA GLU A 5 11.84 19.03 -16.96
C GLU A 5 10.68 18.02 -16.78
N ASN A 6 10.93 16.76 -17.17
CA ASN A 6 9.96 15.68 -17.02
C ASN A 6 10.09 14.91 -15.69
N VAL A 7 11.17 15.16 -14.93
CA VAL A 7 11.37 14.50 -13.63
C VAL A 7 10.29 14.94 -12.66
N ARG A 8 9.61 13.98 -12.04
CA ARG A 8 8.61 14.25 -11.01
C ARG A 8 9.28 14.82 -9.76
N LYS A 9 8.73 15.90 -9.25
CA LYS A 9 9.17 16.54 -8.02
C LYS A 9 8.06 16.35 -6.99
N VAL A 10 8.13 15.27 -6.25
CA VAL A 10 7.21 14.99 -5.15
C VAL A 10 7.95 15.10 -3.82
N VAL A 11 7.25 15.46 -2.76
CA VAL A 11 7.79 15.37 -1.40
C VAL A 11 7.83 13.88 -1.05
N PRO A 12 9.02 13.31 -0.79
CA PRO A 12 9.09 11.89 -0.48
C PRO A 12 8.49 11.60 0.90
N TYR A 13 7.97 10.39 1.05
CA TYR A 13 7.58 9.88 2.35
C TYR A 13 8.75 9.91 3.33
N VAL A 14 8.50 10.36 4.54
CA VAL A 14 9.47 10.33 5.64
C VAL A 14 9.09 9.19 6.57
N ALA A 15 9.92 8.17 6.63
CA ALA A 15 9.72 7.04 7.53
C ALA A 15 9.74 7.50 9.00
N GLY A 16 8.92 6.84 9.83
CA GLY A 16 8.93 7.06 11.26
C GLY A 16 10.31 6.76 11.87
N GLU A 17 10.59 7.35 13.02
CA GLU A 17 11.85 7.13 13.74
C GLU A 17 12.09 5.62 13.98
N GLN A 18 13.34 5.20 13.75
CA GLN A 18 13.80 3.83 14.05
C GLN A 18 14.99 3.88 15.03
N PRO A 19 14.77 4.32 16.26
CA PRO A 19 15.84 4.43 17.23
C PRO A 19 16.31 3.05 17.67
N ASN A 20 17.63 2.86 17.71
CA ASN A 20 18.27 1.64 18.22
C ASN A 20 18.77 1.87 19.64
N ARG A 21 17.91 1.72 20.63
CA ARG A 21 18.24 1.87 22.06
C ARG A 21 17.86 0.58 22.81
N PRO A 22 18.68 0.12 23.75
CA PRO A 22 18.33 -1.05 24.58
C PRO A 22 17.06 -0.77 25.41
N ASN A 23 16.26 -1.80 25.61
CA ASN A 23 15.04 -1.78 26.43
C ASN A 23 13.93 -0.81 25.94
N MET A 24 13.93 -0.48 24.64
CA MET A 24 12.90 0.38 24.08
C MET A 24 11.63 -0.41 23.74
N ILE A 25 10.48 0.15 24.07
CA ILE A 25 9.19 -0.31 23.61
C ILE A 25 8.86 0.44 22.31
N LYS A 26 8.92 -0.24 21.16
CA LYS A 26 8.62 0.33 19.85
C LYS A 26 7.13 0.14 19.54
N LEU A 27 6.41 1.24 19.35
CA LEU A 27 4.96 1.25 19.07
C LEU A 27 4.60 1.90 17.71
N ASN A 28 5.60 2.29 16.92
CA ASN A 28 5.41 2.86 15.59
C ASN A 28 5.59 1.81 14.49
N THR A 29 5.23 2.18 13.24
CA THR A 29 5.40 1.38 12.01
C THR A 29 4.59 0.08 11.96
N ASN A 30 3.65 -0.14 12.87
CA ASN A 30 2.75 -1.30 12.92
C ASN A 30 3.46 -2.67 12.86
N GLU A 31 4.68 -2.75 13.41
CA GLU A 31 5.42 -4.01 13.44
C GLU A 31 4.75 -5.01 14.39
N CYS A 32 4.61 -6.25 13.93
CA CYS A 32 4.08 -7.32 14.77
C CYS A 32 5.10 -7.69 15.87
N PRO A 33 4.74 -7.64 17.16
CA PRO A 33 5.67 -7.97 18.26
C PRO A 33 5.91 -9.48 18.40
N TYR A 34 5.17 -10.31 17.68
CA TYR A 34 5.29 -11.77 17.74
C TYR A 34 6.09 -12.29 16.54
N PRO A 35 6.89 -13.34 16.75
CA PRO A 35 7.57 -14.00 15.64
C PRO A 35 6.55 -14.68 14.70
N PRO A 36 6.95 -14.95 13.44
CA PRO A 36 6.09 -15.69 12.53
C PRO A 36 5.78 -17.11 13.06
N ALA A 37 4.67 -17.64 12.59
CA ALA A 37 4.25 -19.02 12.96
C ALA A 37 5.36 -20.03 12.65
N PRO A 38 5.46 -21.13 13.45
CA PRO A 38 6.51 -22.15 13.27
C PRO A 38 6.60 -22.74 11.85
N GLY A 39 5.45 -22.86 11.16
CA GLY A 39 5.41 -23.31 9.77
C GLY A 39 6.11 -22.38 8.80
N VAL A 40 6.01 -21.05 8.99
CA VAL A 40 6.70 -20.05 8.16
C VAL A 40 8.20 -20.15 8.34
N ARG A 41 8.66 -20.28 9.59
CA ARG A 41 10.08 -20.48 9.90
C ARG A 41 10.62 -21.75 9.21
N LYS A 42 9.92 -22.87 9.36
CA LYS A 42 10.28 -24.14 8.73
C LYS A 42 10.34 -24.04 7.19
N ALA A 43 9.41 -23.34 6.58
CA ALA A 43 9.40 -23.12 5.13
C ALA A 43 10.63 -22.31 4.68
N ALA A 44 10.98 -21.26 5.41
CA ALA A 44 12.17 -20.44 5.12
C ALA A 44 13.49 -21.23 5.29
N GLU A 45 13.59 -22.05 6.34
CA GLU A 45 14.76 -22.89 6.61
C GLU A 45 14.95 -23.99 5.55
N ASN A 46 13.87 -24.49 4.95
CA ASN A 46 13.90 -25.53 3.92
C ASN A 46 13.92 -25.00 2.49
N MET A 47 14.05 -23.71 2.30
CA MET A 47 14.11 -23.12 0.97
C MET A 47 15.39 -23.54 0.24
N GLU A 48 15.23 -24.16 -0.92
CA GLU A 48 16.33 -24.54 -1.81
C GLU A 48 16.98 -23.28 -2.43
N SER A 49 18.15 -22.89 -1.95
CA SER A 49 18.85 -21.70 -2.44
C SER A 49 19.16 -21.76 -3.94
N ALA A 50 19.36 -22.96 -4.50
CA ALA A 50 19.56 -23.16 -5.92
C ALA A 50 18.34 -22.75 -6.78
N ALA A 51 17.14 -22.75 -6.23
CA ALA A 51 15.93 -22.32 -6.92
C ALA A 51 15.91 -20.80 -7.15
N LEU A 52 16.63 -20.00 -6.33
CA LEU A 52 16.70 -18.56 -6.47
C LEU A 52 17.34 -18.07 -7.78
N ARG A 53 18.04 -18.93 -8.52
CA ARG A 53 18.60 -18.64 -9.86
C ARG A 53 17.55 -18.69 -10.98
N LEU A 54 16.37 -19.22 -10.69
CA LEU A 54 15.30 -19.40 -11.66
C LEU A 54 14.32 -18.22 -11.58
N TYR A 55 13.67 -17.92 -12.68
CA TYR A 55 12.56 -16.98 -12.67
C TYR A 55 11.41 -17.52 -11.79
N PRO A 56 10.84 -16.66 -10.92
CA PRO A 56 9.66 -17.04 -10.17
C PRO A 56 8.43 -17.14 -11.09
N ASN A 57 7.35 -17.68 -10.56
CA ASN A 57 6.06 -17.61 -11.24
C ASN A 57 5.66 -16.13 -11.42
N SER A 58 5.35 -15.72 -12.66
CA SER A 58 5.19 -14.30 -13.04
C SER A 58 4.04 -13.57 -12.34
N ASN A 59 3.01 -14.29 -11.92
CA ASN A 59 1.84 -13.75 -11.25
C ASN A 59 1.67 -14.32 -9.82
N ALA A 60 2.70 -14.98 -9.29
CA ALA A 60 2.66 -15.62 -7.98
C ALA A 60 1.44 -16.55 -7.78
N GLN A 61 1.06 -17.31 -8.84
CA GLN A 61 -0.19 -18.09 -8.87
C GLN A 61 -0.41 -18.97 -7.62
N PRO A 62 0.58 -19.70 -7.09
CA PRO A 62 0.37 -20.49 -5.87
C PRO A 62 -0.10 -19.64 -4.67
N LEU A 63 0.42 -18.42 -4.51
CA LEU A 63 -0.02 -17.51 -3.45
C LEU A 63 -1.41 -16.96 -3.73
N VAL A 64 -1.70 -16.61 -4.99
CA VAL A 64 -3.03 -16.14 -5.41
C VAL A 64 -4.10 -17.20 -5.13
N ASP A 65 -3.84 -18.46 -5.44
CA ASP A 65 -4.78 -19.56 -5.23
C ASP A 65 -5.05 -19.80 -3.72
N GLU A 66 -4.01 -19.75 -2.89
CA GLU A 66 -4.15 -19.88 -1.44
C GLU A 66 -4.91 -18.70 -0.81
N LEU A 67 -4.62 -17.46 -1.25
CA LEU A 67 -5.35 -16.29 -0.78
C LEU A 67 -6.81 -16.32 -1.23
N ALA A 68 -7.08 -16.72 -2.46
CA ALA A 68 -8.44 -16.86 -2.97
C ALA A 68 -9.24 -17.89 -2.16
N ALA A 69 -8.64 -19.04 -1.86
CA ALA A 69 -9.26 -20.06 -1.02
C ALA A 69 -9.49 -19.56 0.41
N TYR A 70 -8.52 -18.85 1.00
CA TYR A 70 -8.63 -18.30 2.35
C TYR A 70 -9.75 -17.27 2.49
N TYR A 71 -9.89 -16.34 1.52
CA TYR A 71 -10.90 -15.30 1.53
C TYR A 71 -12.25 -15.71 0.89
N GLY A 72 -12.35 -16.91 0.33
CA GLY A 72 -13.58 -17.39 -0.33
C GLY A 72 -13.92 -16.62 -1.60
N VAL A 73 -12.93 -16.15 -2.33
CA VAL A 73 -13.06 -15.43 -3.60
C VAL A 73 -12.44 -16.22 -4.75
N LYS A 74 -12.62 -15.77 -5.99
CA LYS A 74 -11.99 -16.41 -7.15
C LYS A 74 -10.54 -15.91 -7.32
N PRO A 75 -9.61 -16.73 -7.87
CA PRO A 75 -8.24 -16.30 -8.15
C PRO A 75 -8.14 -15.02 -8.98
N GLU A 76 -9.07 -14.80 -9.92
CA GLU A 76 -9.11 -13.58 -10.75
C GLU A 76 -9.47 -12.31 -9.96
N GLN A 77 -9.90 -12.45 -8.72
CA GLN A 77 -10.23 -11.35 -7.82
C GLN A 77 -9.08 -11.02 -6.85
N VAL A 78 -7.94 -11.70 -6.99
CA VAL A 78 -6.77 -11.53 -6.12
C VAL A 78 -5.61 -10.95 -6.92
N PHE A 79 -5.07 -9.85 -6.45
CA PHE A 79 -3.84 -9.26 -6.95
C PHE A 79 -2.80 -9.20 -5.83
N VAL A 80 -1.58 -9.60 -6.12
CA VAL A 80 -0.45 -9.57 -5.18
C VAL A 80 0.68 -8.72 -5.73
N GLY A 81 1.34 -7.99 -4.84
CA GLY A 81 2.48 -7.14 -5.15
C GLY A 81 3.54 -7.19 -4.05
N VAL A 82 4.57 -6.41 -4.18
CA VAL A 82 5.68 -6.34 -3.22
C VAL A 82 5.29 -5.41 -2.06
N GLY A 83 4.36 -5.86 -1.23
CA GLY A 83 3.80 -5.09 -0.12
C GLY A 83 2.63 -4.20 -0.54
N SER A 84 1.97 -3.60 0.48
CA SER A 84 0.79 -2.76 0.28
C SER A 84 1.07 -1.51 -0.55
N ASP A 85 2.26 -0.92 -0.41
CA ASP A 85 2.61 0.30 -1.15
C ASP A 85 2.69 0.06 -2.65
N ASP A 86 3.23 -1.08 -3.09
CA ASP A 86 3.25 -1.46 -4.50
C ASP A 86 1.83 -1.67 -5.03
N VAL A 87 1.00 -2.40 -4.28
CA VAL A 87 -0.40 -2.64 -4.65
C VAL A 87 -1.19 -1.34 -4.72
N LEU A 88 -1.02 -0.43 -3.73
CA LEU A 88 -1.66 0.88 -3.73
C LEU A 88 -1.21 1.73 -4.91
N SER A 89 0.09 1.78 -5.18
CA SER A 89 0.65 2.49 -6.33
C SER A 89 0.01 2.03 -7.65
N MET A 90 -0.12 0.71 -7.84
CA MET A 90 -0.80 0.15 -9.01
C MET A 90 -2.29 0.49 -9.05
N ALA A 91 -2.97 0.49 -7.89
CA ALA A 91 -4.37 0.86 -7.80
C ALA A 91 -4.59 2.34 -8.16
N PHE A 92 -3.76 3.25 -7.66
CA PHE A 92 -3.81 4.67 -8.02
C PHE A 92 -3.66 4.88 -9.53
N LEU A 93 -2.68 4.23 -10.13
CA LEU A 93 -2.43 4.35 -11.56
C LEU A 93 -3.56 3.74 -12.41
N THR A 94 -4.15 2.63 -11.98
CA THR A 94 -5.10 1.85 -12.77
C THR A 94 -6.54 2.33 -12.61
N PHE A 95 -6.98 2.58 -11.38
CA PHE A 95 -8.39 2.82 -11.07
C PHE A 95 -8.70 4.27 -10.74
N PHE A 96 -7.74 5.02 -10.17
CA PHE A 96 -8.01 6.35 -9.62
C PHE A 96 -7.61 7.47 -10.59
N ASN A 97 -6.96 7.16 -11.67
CA ASN A 97 -6.48 8.12 -12.68
C ASN A 97 -7.58 8.48 -13.70
N SER A 98 -8.72 8.98 -13.22
CA SER A 98 -9.87 9.35 -14.06
C SER A 98 -9.90 10.82 -14.48
N GLY A 99 -8.95 11.64 -14.02
CA GLY A 99 -8.97 13.09 -14.18
C GLY A 99 -9.89 13.83 -13.21
N LYS A 100 -10.69 13.10 -12.41
CA LYS A 100 -11.48 13.64 -11.29
C LYS A 100 -10.67 13.50 -9.99
N PRO A 101 -10.91 14.37 -8.98
CA PRO A 101 -10.22 14.26 -7.72
C PRO A 101 -10.56 12.96 -6.98
N ILE A 102 -9.57 12.34 -6.36
CA ILE A 102 -9.80 11.33 -5.34
C ILE A 102 -10.02 11.99 -3.99
N LEU A 103 -10.79 11.35 -3.13
CA LEU A 103 -11.11 11.85 -1.80
C LEU A 103 -10.57 10.91 -0.74
N PHE A 104 -9.96 11.46 0.30
CA PHE A 104 -9.52 10.71 1.47
C PHE A 104 -9.50 11.62 2.71
N PRO A 105 -9.49 11.04 3.94
CA PRO A 105 -9.41 11.84 5.16
C PRO A 105 -8.11 12.65 5.23
N ASP A 106 -8.16 13.81 5.89
CA ASP A 106 -6.99 14.65 6.15
C ASP A 106 -5.97 13.98 7.09
N VAL A 107 -6.43 13.06 7.94
CA VAL A 107 -5.59 12.18 8.75
C VAL A 107 -5.77 10.75 8.27
N THR A 108 -4.82 10.24 7.52
CA THR A 108 -4.88 8.94 6.85
C THR A 108 -3.49 8.38 6.60
N TYR A 109 -3.39 7.34 5.77
CA TYR A 109 -2.11 6.77 5.38
C TYR A 109 -1.31 7.76 4.53
N SER A 110 -0.12 8.12 5.00
CA SER A 110 0.72 9.20 4.48
C SER A 110 1.35 8.96 3.10
N PHE A 111 0.97 7.88 2.41
CA PHE A 111 1.34 7.64 1.03
C PHE A 111 0.25 8.03 0.02
N TYR A 112 -0.97 8.34 0.43
CA TYR A 112 -2.04 8.63 -0.52
C TYR A 112 -1.77 9.92 -1.32
N ASP A 113 -1.36 10.97 -0.67
CA ASP A 113 -0.94 12.22 -1.32
C ASP A 113 0.33 12.04 -2.16
N VAL A 114 1.30 11.25 -1.68
CA VAL A 114 2.54 10.95 -2.41
C VAL A 114 2.23 10.26 -3.75
N TRP A 115 1.35 9.25 -3.75
CA TRP A 115 0.94 8.58 -4.99
C TRP A 115 0.11 9.49 -5.89
N ALA A 116 -0.80 10.28 -5.32
CA ALA A 116 -1.58 11.24 -6.08
C ALA A 116 -0.68 12.27 -6.79
N ASP A 117 0.28 12.85 -6.08
CA ASP A 117 1.24 13.81 -6.64
C ASP A 117 2.14 13.17 -7.70
N LEU A 118 2.66 11.96 -7.41
CA LEU A 118 3.53 11.24 -8.34
C LEU A 118 2.84 10.98 -9.68
N TYR A 119 1.58 10.58 -9.64
CA TYR A 119 0.78 10.28 -10.84
C TYR A 119 0.00 11.47 -11.38
N ARG A 120 0.10 12.65 -10.75
CA ARG A 120 -0.65 13.87 -11.10
C ARG A 120 -2.16 13.66 -11.07
N ILE A 121 -2.63 12.90 -10.11
CA ILE A 121 -4.06 12.69 -9.86
C ILE A 121 -4.52 13.81 -8.91
N PRO A 122 -5.51 14.61 -9.29
CA PRO A 122 -6.05 15.60 -8.36
C PRO A 122 -6.67 14.92 -7.15
N TYR A 123 -6.57 15.54 -5.98
CA TYR A 123 -7.18 15.02 -4.76
C TYR A 123 -7.72 16.13 -3.87
N HIS A 124 -8.65 15.78 -2.99
CA HIS A 124 -9.14 16.62 -1.90
C HIS A 124 -9.15 15.81 -0.62
N THR A 125 -8.66 16.42 0.45
CA THR A 125 -8.78 15.85 1.78
C THR A 125 -10.09 16.29 2.43
N CYS A 126 -10.78 15.35 3.07
CA CYS A 126 -11.99 15.60 3.84
C CYS A 126 -11.62 15.59 5.33
N ALA A 127 -11.89 16.70 6.02
CA ALA A 127 -11.51 16.82 7.42
C ALA A 127 -12.28 15.85 8.31
N LEU A 128 -11.59 15.23 9.26
CA LEU A 128 -12.24 14.52 10.35
C LEU A 128 -12.85 15.52 11.34
N ASP A 129 -13.89 15.10 12.05
CA ASP A 129 -14.47 15.90 13.12
C ASP A 129 -13.57 15.91 14.39
N GLU A 130 -13.97 16.65 15.41
CA GLU A 130 -13.25 16.74 16.70
C GLU A 130 -13.12 15.41 17.44
N ASN A 131 -13.92 14.41 17.09
CA ASN A 131 -13.90 13.05 17.63
C ASN A 131 -13.24 12.04 16.67
N TRP A 132 -12.58 12.52 15.63
CA TRP A 132 -11.90 11.71 14.61
C TRP A 132 -12.83 10.86 13.76
N HIS A 133 -14.09 11.27 13.59
CA HIS A 133 -15.04 10.59 12.72
C HIS A 133 -15.05 11.21 11.32
N MET A 134 -15.25 10.36 10.33
CA MET A 134 -15.53 10.77 8.95
C MET A 134 -17.02 11.17 8.83
N ASN A 135 -17.28 12.26 8.14
CA ASN A 135 -18.64 12.61 7.71
C ASN A 135 -18.90 12.04 6.31
N PRO A 136 -19.77 11.03 6.14
CA PRO A 136 -20.04 10.43 4.83
C PRO A 136 -20.57 11.41 3.76
N GLU A 137 -21.16 12.54 4.17
CA GLU A 137 -21.67 13.55 3.22
C GLU A 137 -20.54 14.23 2.44
N ASP A 138 -19.35 14.38 3.05
CA ASP A 138 -18.19 15.01 2.41
C ASP A 138 -17.68 14.19 1.22
N TYR A 139 -17.96 12.89 1.19
CA TYR A 139 -17.54 11.97 0.14
C TYR A 139 -18.58 11.79 -1.00
N LYS A 140 -19.74 12.45 -0.90
CA LYS A 140 -20.78 12.42 -1.96
C LYS A 140 -20.55 13.42 -3.09
N GLN A 141 -19.59 14.33 -2.94
CA GLN A 141 -19.21 15.26 -4.00
C GLN A 141 -18.66 14.51 -5.24
N PRO A 142 -18.74 15.10 -6.45
CA PRO A 142 -18.21 14.47 -7.64
C PRO A 142 -16.73 14.12 -7.49
N ASN A 143 -16.39 12.85 -7.60
CA ASN A 143 -15.03 12.34 -7.42
C ASN A 143 -14.69 11.23 -8.41
N GLY A 144 -13.42 10.87 -8.49
CA GLY A 144 -12.90 9.75 -9.25
C GLY A 144 -12.84 8.45 -8.44
N CYS A 145 -12.65 8.57 -7.13
CA CYS A 145 -12.59 7.48 -6.17
C CYS A 145 -12.56 8.03 -4.74
N VAL A 146 -12.89 7.18 -3.78
CA VAL A 146 -12.71 7.42 -2.35
C VAL A 146 -11.80 6.32 -1.80
N ILE A 147 -10.82 6.69 -0.96
CA ILE A 147 -9.92 5.75 -0.28
C ILE A 147 -9.75 6.17 1.19
N PHE A 148 -9.79 5.20 2.11
CA PHE A 148 -9.58 5.40 3.55
C PHE A 148 -9.14 4.12 4.25
#